data_6828e19eaa02a4ceae1b6118304e0404
#
_entry.id   6828e19eaa02a4ceae1b6118304e0404
#
_cell.length_a   1.000
_cell.length_b   1.000
_cell.length_c   1.000
_cell.angle_alpha   90.00
_cell.angle_beta   90.00
_cell.angle_gamma   90.00
#
_symmetry.space_group_name_H-M   'P 1'
#
loop_
_entity.id
_entity.type
_entity.pdbx_description
1 polymer ?
#
loop_
_entity_poly.entity_id
_entity_poly.type
_entity_poly.pdbx_seq_one_letter_code
_entity_poly.pdbx_strand_id
1 'polypeptide(L)'
;MEKTSNSFFSAIGKFFKAVGKGISKVPFIARIAIGLVIGVGLALLFPKATFIGVFGTVFTSALKAVAPVLVFILITNALSSAGKNIGSRFFKVICLYMGTTLLAAILAVIGSFIFKLKIPFATIPDGYTPPSSLGDVFKTLLLNLVENPVSAIINGNYVGILTWAIMAGIALRIVGSEKTKEVIKDISSAVSKIVSWVIQLAPIGVMGLVFTSVSELGMQIFVDYGALLLLLVGCMLTLSLVINPIIMFFCLKKNPYPLVFRCLKESGLQAFFTRSSAANIPVNMKLCEELGLDQEYYSVAIPLGATINMDGAAITITVMSLCAAFSMGIEVNFFVAILLCFVATLGACGASGVPGGSLLLIPMACSLLGVDSTIAMQVVGVGFIIGVIQDSVETALNSSGDAMFTATAEFMEWRKQGKPLYFTKKQKELAEKSVATQVEE
;
A
#
# COMPACT_ATOMS: atom_id res chain seq x y z
N MET A 1 -33.03 -34.97 -27.66
CA MET A 1 -31.71 -34.27 -27.51
C MET A 1 -31.71 -33.10 -26.54
N GLU A 2 -32.77 -32.34 -26.32
CA GLU A 2 -32.83 -31.20 -25.37
C GLU A 2 -32.69 -31.56 -23.87
N LYS A 3 -33.22 -32.70 -23.44
CA LYS A 3 -33.14 -33.10 -22.01
C LYS A 3 -31.74 -33.50 -21.54
N THR A 4 -30.89 -34.01 -22.43
CA THR A 4 -29.49 -34.38 -22.11
C THR A 4 -28.55 -33.16 -22.05
N SER A 5 -28.79 -32.13 -22.86
CA SER A 5 -28.07 -30.87 -22.83
C SER A 5 -28.30 -30.12 -21.50
N ASN A 6 -29.55 -30.00 -21.04
CA ASN A 6 -29.88 -29.32 -19.77
C ASN A 6 -29.29 -30.02 -18.53
N SER A 7 -29.17 -31.36 -18.56
CA SER A 7 -28.55 -32.14 -17.48
C SER A 7 -27.04 -31.91 -17.40
N PHE A 8 -26.34 -31.81 -18.54
CA PHE A 8 -24.91 -31.56 -18.64
C PHE A 8 -24.54 -30.16 -18.12
N PHE A 9 -25.25 -29.12 -18.57
CA PHE A 9 -25.06 -27.74 -18.08
C PHE A 9 -25.38 -27.60 -16.60
N SER A 10 -26.41 -28.31 -16.10
CA SER A 10 -26.73 -28.34 -14.67
C SER A 10 -25.66 -29.04 -13.83
N ALA A 11 -25.08 -30.15 -14.34
CA ALA A 11 -23.97 -30.84 -13.67
C ALA A 11 -22.71 -30.00 -13.64
N ILE A 12 -22.35 -29.31 -14.73
CA ILE A 12 -21.25 -28.37 -14.81
C ILE A 12 -21.48 -27.21 -13.82
N GLY A 13 -22.68 -26.64 -13.78
CA GLY A 13 -23.03 -25.56 -12.84
C GLY A 13 -22.92 -25.99 -11.36
N LYS A 14 -23.31 -27.23 -11.04
CA LYS A 14 -23.17 -27.81 -9.69
C LYS A 14 -21.70 -28.07 -9.34
N PHE A 15 -20.90 -28.55 -10.30
CA PHE A 15 -19.46 -28.75 -10.15
C PHE A 15 -18.75 -27.42 -9.87
N PHE A 16 -18.99 -26.39 -10.67
CA PHE A 16 -18.41 -25.07 -10.46
C PHE A 16 -18.86 -24.42 -9.14
N LYS A 17 -20.14 -24.62 -8.73
CA LYS A 17 -20.62 -24.19 -7.40
C LYS A 17 -19.95 -24.94 -6.25
N ALA A 18 -19.72 -26.24 -6.37
CA ALA A 18 -19.05 -27.05 -5.35
C ALA A 18 -17.57 -26.67 -5.24
N VAL A 19 -16.87 -26.51 -6.38
CA VAL A 19 -15.48 -26.04 -6.45
C VAL A 19 -15.37 -24.62 -5.89
N GLY A 20 -16.28 -23.71 -6.25
CA GLY A 20 -16.33 -22.35 -5.72
C GLY A 20 -16.53 -22.30 -4.21
N LYS A 21 -17.43 -23.15 -3.65
CA LYS A 21 -17.62 -23.30 -2.20
C LYS A 21 -16.40 -23.91 -1.49
N GLY A 22 -15.67 -24.80 -2.14
CA GLY A 22 -14.41 -25.35 -1.62
C GLY A 22 -13.32 -24.30 -1.58
N ILE A 23 -13.13 -23.59 -2.69
CA ILE A 23 -12.12 -22.53 -2.84
C ILE A 23 -12.40 -21.34 -1.90
N SER A 24 -13.66 -20.98 -1.66
CA SER A 24 -14.01 -19.86 -0.78
C SER A 24 -13.64 -20.10 0.70
N LYS A 25 -13.47 -21.35 1.12
CA LYS A 25 -13.00 -21.70 2.47
C LYS A 25 -11.48 -21.54 2.63
N VAL A 26 -10.73 -21.51 1.53
CA VAL A 26 -9.28 -21.34 1.56
C VAL A 26 -8.96 -19.86 1.70
N PRO A 27 -8.09 -19.45 2.64
CA PRO A 27 -7.67 -18.06 2.78
C PRO A 27 -7.13 -17.49 1.45
N PHE A 28 -7.38 -16.21 1.18
CA PHE A 28 -7.02 -15.57 -0.09
C PHE A 28 -5.51 -15.69 -0.40
N ILE A 29 -4.66 -15.50 0.62
CA ILE A 29 -3.21 -15.69 0.52
C ILE A 29 -2.85 -17.10 0.03
N ALA A 30 -3.47 -18.12 0.63
CA ALA A 30 -3.20 -19.51 0.25
C ALA A 30 -3.63 -19.79 -1.20
N ARG A 31 -4.72 -19.18 -1.67
CA ARG A 31 -5.14 -19.27 -3.08
C ARG A 31 -4.10 -18.66 -4.04
N ILE A 32 -3.50 -17.52 -3.67
CA ILE A 32 -2.42 -16.90 -4.48
C ILE A 32 -1.18 -17.80 -4.47
N ALA A 33 -0.78 -18.32 -3.31
CA ALA A 33 0.36 -19.24 -3.19
C ALA A 33 0.16 -20.53 -4.02
N ILE A 34 -1.05 -21.09 -4.00
CA ILE A 34 -1.42 -22.24 -4.85
C ILE A 34 -1.31 -21.86 -6.33
N GLY A 35 -1.84 -20.70 -6.72
CA GLY A 35 -1.73 -20.19 -8.09
C GLY A 35 -0.27 -20.05 -8.54
N LEU A 36 0.59 -19.51 -7.68
CA LEU A 36 2.03 -19.40 -7.93
C LEU A 36 2.67 -20.78 -8.17
N VAL A 37 2.45 -21.73 -7.27
CA VAL A 37 3.01 -23.11 -7.39
C VAL A 37 2.52 -23.79 -8.65
N ILE A 38 1.22 -23.66 -8.98
CA ILE A 38 0.66 -24.21 -10.23
C ILE A 38 1.31 -23.53 -11.44
N GLY A 39 1.49 -22.20 -11.44
CA GLY A 39 2.13 -21.45 -12.51
C GLY A 39 3.55 -21.92 -12.78
N VAL A 40 4.36 -22.12 -11.73
CA VAL A 40 5.72 -22.71 -11.85
C VAL A 40 5.65 -24.10 -12.43
N GLY A 41 4.81 -24.98 -11.88
CA GLY A 41 4.67 -26.36 -12.36
C GLY A 41 4.29 -26.44 -13.83
N LEU A 42 3.32 -25.61 -14.25
CA LEU A 42 2.88 -25.55 -15.65
C LEU A 42 3.99 -25.00 -16.57
N ALA A 43 4.77 -24.01 -16.13
CA ALA A 43 5.88 -23.45 -16.91
C ALA A 43 6.99 -24.49 -17.12
N LEU A 44 7.30 -25.29 -16.10
CA LEU A 44 8.33 -26.35 -16.19
C LEU A 44 7.87 -27.54 -17.04
N LEU A 45 6.60 -27.93 -16.94
CA LEU A 45 6.06 -29.10 -17.64
C LEU A 45 5.64 -28.78 -19.08
N PHE A 46 5.09 -27.60 -19.30
CA PHE A 46 4.47 -27.19 -20.56
C PHE A 46 4.89 -25.77 -20.99
N PRO A 47 6.19 -25.45 -21.14
CA PRO A 47 6.66 -24.07 -21.38
C PRO A 47 6.10 -23.45 -22.67
N LYS A 48 5.67 -24.29 -23.63
CA LYS A 48 5.09 -23.83 -24.91
C LYS A 48 3.58 -23.55 -24.86
N ALA A 49 2.92 -23.77 -23.70
CA ALA A 49 1.47 -23.55 -23.56
C ALA A 49 1.17 -22.06 -23.28
N THR A 50 1.56 -21.17 -24.19
CA THR A 50 1.51 -19.70 -24.03
C THR A 50 0.12 -19.16 -23.72
N PHE A 51 -0.95 -19.91 -24.04
CA PHE A 51 -2.33 -19.51 -23.70
C PHE A 51 -2.56 -19.35 -22.18
N ILE A 52 -1.73 -20.01 -21.33
CA ILE A 52 -1.81 -19.87 -19.87
C ILE A 52 -1.44 -18.45 -19.44
N GLY A 53 -0.49 -17.81 -20.14
CA GLY A 53 -0.07 -16.43 -19.90
C GLY A 53 -1.21 -15.42 -20.09
N VAL A 54 -2.23 -15.74 -20.90
CA VAL A 54 -3.39 -14.87 -21.14
C VAL A 54 -4.10 -14.51 -19.82
N PHE A 55 -4.17 -15.42 -18.86
CA PHE A 55 -4.77 -15.13 -17.55
C PHE A 55 -4.01 -14.03 -16.79
N GLY A 56 -2.69 -14.03 -16.88
CA GLY A 56 -1.84 -12.97 -16.33
C GLY A 56 -2.07 -11.63 -17.03
N THR A 57 -2.11 -11.65 -18.37
CA THR A 57 -2.36 -10.46 -19.19
C THR A 57 -3.74 -9.87 -18.92
N VAL A 58 -4.79 -10.68 -18.85
CA VAL A 58 -6.16 -10.22 -18.53
C VAL A 58 -6.19 -9.58 -17.14
N PHE A 59 -5.53 -10.17 -16.15
CA PHE A 59 -5.49 -9.64 -14.80
C PHE A 59 -4.80 -8.27 -14.75
N THR A 60 -3.60 -8.14 -15.31
CA THR A 60 -2.86 -6.87 -15.35
C THR A 60 -3.58 -5.81 -16.18
N SER A 61 -4.22 -6.20 -17.29
CA SER A 61 -5.02 -5.27 -18.10
C SER A 61 -6.26 -4.77 -17.37
N ALA A 62 -6.93 -5.62 -16.58
CA ALA A 62 -8.05 -5.20 -15.74
C ALA A 62 -7.61 -4.21 -14.65
N LEU A 63 -6.43 -4.43 -14.04
CA LEU A 63 -5.83 -3.48 -13.09
C LEU A 63 -5.49 -2.15 -13.76
N LYS A 64 -4.84 -2.20 -14.94
CA LYS A 64 -4.49 -1.01 -15.73
C LYS A 64 -5.72 -0.18 -16.08
N ALA A 65 -6.84 -0.82 -16.39
CA ALA A 65 -8.08 -0.12 -16.76
C ALA A 65 -8.70 0.66 -15.58
N VAL A 66 -8.57 0.16 -14.35
CA VAL A 66 -9.20 0.76 -13.17
C VAL A 66 -8.28 1.76 -12.47
N ALA A 67 -6.96 1.58 -12.55
CA ALA A 67 -5.98 2.34 -11.77
C ALA A 67 -6.07 3.88 -11.96
N PRO A 68 -6.24 4.47 -13.15
CA PRO A 68 -6.35 5.92 -13.32
C PRO A 68 -7.53 6.53 -12.56
N VAL A 69 -8.69 5.90 -12.68
CA VAL A 69 -9.93 6.34 -11.99
C VAL A 69 -9.79 6.17 -10.48
N LEU A 70 -9.21 5.05 -10.05
CA LEU A 70 -8.95 4.78 -8.64
C LEU A 70 -8.08 5.90 -8.03
N VAL A 71 -6.93 6.19 -8.62
CA VAL A 71 -5.99 7.21 -8.12
C VAL A 71 -6.67 8.58 -8.02
N PHE A 72 -7.39 8.99 -9.08
CA PHE A 72 -8.10 10.27 -9.08
C PHE A 72 -9.11 10.36 -7.92
N ILE A 73 -9.99 9.38 -7.79
CA ILE A 73 -11.07 9.40 -6.81
C ILE A 73 -10.53 9.27 -5.38
N LEU A 74 -9.58 8.37 -5.13
CA LEU A 74 -9.04 8.16 -3.76
C LEU A 74 -8.33 9.41 -3.24
N ILE A 75 -7.48 10.04 -4.05
CA ILE A 75 -6.73 11.24 -3.63
C ILE A 75 -7.70 12.42 -3.45
N THR A 76 -8.66 12.59 -4.37
CA THR A 76 -9.70 13.61 -4.23
C THR A 76 -10.50 13.43 -2.94
N ASN A 77 -10.92 12.20 -2.61
CA ASN A 77 -11.65 11.89 -1.38
C ASN A 77 -10.80 12.18 -0.14
N ALA A 78 -9.56 11.70 -0.11
CA ALA A 78 -8.64 11.88 1.02
C ALA A 78 -8.45 13.37 1.36
N LEU A 79 -8.22 14.20 0.36
CA LEU A 79 -7.98 15.64 0.55
C LEU A 79 -9.27 16.43 0.84
N SER A 80 -10.41 16.05 0.26
CA SER A 80 -11.70 16.71 0.51
C SER A 80 -12.23 16.46 1.91
N SER A 81 -11.93 15.29 2.48
CA SER A 81 -12.40 14.85 3.81
C SER A 81 -11.51 15.34 4.94
N ALA A 82 -10.35 15.95 4.67
CA ALA A 82 -9.46 16.48 5.70
C ALA A 82 -10.15 17.58 6.53
N GLY A 83 -10.36 17.32 7.84
CA GLY A 83 -11.19 18.14 8.75
C GLY A 83 -10.77 19.60 8.89
N LYS A 84 -11.73 20.48 9.19
CA LYS A 84 -11.52 21.92 9.36
C LYS A 84 -11.08 22.30 10.80
N ASN A 85 -11.50 21.58 11.81
CA ASN A 85 -11.20 21.86 13.23
C ASN A 85 -10.40 20.69 13.83
N ILE A 86 -9.09 20.75 13.66
CA ILE A 86 -8.19 19.74 14.18
C ILE A 86 -7.58 20.30 15.47
N GLY A 87 -7.98 19.77 16.63
CA GLY A 87 -7.34 20.06 17.90
C GLY A 87 -5.84 19.71 17.88
N SER A 88 -5.05 20.31 18.79
CA SER A 88 -3.58 20.14 18.84
C SER A 88 -3.12 18.65 18.77
N ARG A 89 -3.86 17.73 19.40
CA ARG A 89 -3.56 16.28 19.39
C ARG A 89 -3.69 15.67 17.98
N PHE A 90 -4.76 16.01 17.27
CA PHE A 90 -4.98 15.54 15.90
C PHE A 90 -3.95 16.09 14.93
N PHE A 91 -3.57 17.36 15.06
CA PHE A 91 -2.51 17.92 14.23
C PHE A 91 -1.20 17.16 14.42
N LYS A 92 -0.84 16.82 15.67
CA LYS A 92 0.38 16.06 15.96
C LYS A 92 0.36 14.67 15.35
N VAL A 93 -0.76 13.94 15.48
CA VAL A 93 -0.84 12.58 14.91
C VAL A 93 -0.79 12.61 13.38
N ILE A 94 -1.42 13.59 12.74
CA ILE A 94 -1.33 13.76 11.28
C ILE A 94 0.11 14.07 10.87
N CYS A 95 0.80 14.96 11.57
CA CYS A 95 2.23 15.24 11.31
C CYS A 95 3.11 14.00 11.50
N LEU A 96 2.82 13.16 12.49
CA LEU A 96 3.55 11.90 12.68
C LEU A 96 3.26 10.93 11.52
N TYR A 97 2.01 10.69 11.17
CA TYR A 97 1.63 9.82 10.07
C TYR A 97 2.26 10.24 8.74
N MET A 98 2.07 11.50 8.34
CA MET A 98 2.62 12.00 7.08
C MET A 98 4.14 12.09 7.11
N GLY A 99 4.70 12.48 8.26
CA GLY A 99 6.16 12.60 8.44
C GLY A 99 6.86 11.24 8.37
N THR A 100 6.29 10.19 8.98
CA THR A 100 6.87 8.83 8.89
C THR A 100 6.69 8.23 7.52
N THR A 101 5.55 8.46 6.86
CA THR A 101 5.33 8.02 5.48
C THR A 101 6.33 8.68 4.51
N LEU A 102 6.65 9.97 4.71
CA LEU A 102 7.71 10.63 3.93
C LEU A 102 9.10 10.05 4.24
N LEU A 103 9.42 9.82 5.52
CA LEU A 103 10.68 9.18 5.91
C LEU A 103 10.80 7.76 5.38
N ALA A 104 9.69 7.04 5.28
CA ALA A 104 9.60 5.72 4.66
C ALA A 104 10.00 5.77 3.17
N ALA A 105 9.47 6.74 2.43
CA ALA A 105 9.84 6.96 1.03
C ALA A 105 11.33 7.36 0.88
N ILE A 106 11.83 8.24 1.76
CA ILE A 106 13.27 8.62 1.76
C ILE A 106 14.15 7.41 2.04
N LEU A 107 13.81 6.59 3.04
CA LEU A 107 14.54 5.35 3.34
C LEU A 107 14.54 4.41 2.13
N ALA A 108 13.41 4.27 1.45
CA ALA A 108 13.26 3.45 0.25
C ALA A 108 14.14 3.97 -0.91
N VAL A 109 14.22 5.28 -1.10
CA VAL A 109 15.16 5.91 -2.06
C VAL A 109 16.59 5.54 -1.71
N ILE A 110 17.01 5.79 -0.46
CA ILE A 110 18.36 5.49 0.00
C ILE A 110 18.70 4.01 -0.23
N GLY A 111 17.83 3.09 0.21
CA GLY A 111 18.02 1.66 0.01
C GLY A 111 18.11 1.27 -1.46
N SER A 112 17.25 1.84 -2.31
CA SER A 112 17.25 1.56 -3.74
C SER A 112 18.52 2.07 -4.44
N PHE A 113 19.07 3.22 -4.04
CA PHE A 113 20.33 3.74 -4.58
C PHE A 113 21.56 2.97 -4.10
N ILE A 114 21.53 2.40 -2.88
CA ILE A 114 22.61 1.55 -2.36
C ILE A 114 22.66 0.22 -3.12
N PHE A 115 21.52 -0.44 -3.29
CA PHE A 115 21.49 -1.78 -3.86
C PHE A 115 21.29 -1.80 -5.39
N LYS A 116 20.72 -0.75 -5.99
CA LYS A 116 20.47 -0.58 -7.44
C LYS A 116 19.96 -1.86 -8.11
N LEU A 117 18.96 -2.49 -7.49
CA LEU A 117 18.40 -3.73 -7.99
C LEU A 117 17.76 -3.53 -9.36
N LYS A 118 17.94 -4.51 -10.22
CA LYS A 118 17.30 -4.60 -11.53
C LYS A 118 16.47 -5.86 -11.60
N ILE A 119 15.29 -5.78 -12.18
CA ILE A 119 14.44 -6.94 -12.45
C ILE A 119 14.36 -7.16 -13.95
N PRO A 120 14.40 -8.40 -14.43
CA PRO A 120 14.17 -8.70 -15.82
C PRO A 120 12.70 -8.49 -16.17
N PHE A 121 12.44 -7.96 -17.37
CA PHE A 121 11.10 -7.83 -17.94
C PHE A 121 10.94 -8.80 -19.10
N ALA A 122 9.78 -9.44 -19.18
CA ALA A 122 9.45 -10.39 -20.23
C ALA A 122 9.37 -9.71 -21.61
N THR A 123 8.81 -8.51 -21.66
CA THR A 123 8.68 -7.72 -22.89
C THR A 123 9.05 -6.27 -22.65
N ILE A 124 9.94 -5.73 -23.50
CA ILE A 124 10.23 -4.30 -23.54
C ILE A 124 9.53 -3.75 -24.79
N PRO A 125 8.77 -2.64 -24.72
CA PRO A 125 8.12 -2.07 -25.88
C PRO A 125 9.13 -1.69 -26.98
N ASP A 126 8.83 -2.03 -28.22
CA ASP A 126 9.65 -1.66 -29.37
C ASP A 126 9.74 -0.12 -29.46
N GLY A 127 10.95 0.39 -29.68
CA GLY A 127 11.19 1.82 -29.84
C GLY A 127 11.22 2.62 -28.53
N TYR A 128 11.18 1.98 -27.35
CA TYR A 128 11.39 2.69 -26.10
C TYR A 128 12.80 3.27 -26.03
N THR A 129 12.89 4.59 -25.90
CA THR A 129 14.14 5.32 -25.66
C THR A 129 14.03 6.02 -24.30
N PRO A 130 14.94 5.76 -23.34
CA PRO A 130 14.99 6.52 -22.10
C PRO A 130 15.11 8.01 -22.38
N PRO A 131 14.60 8.88 -21.51
CA PRO A 131 14.73 10.32 -21.64
C PRO A 131 16.21 10.71 -21.79
N SER A 132 16.52 11.51 -22.81
CA SER A 132 17.91 11.83 -23.20
C SER A 132 18.57 12.90 -22.34
N SER A 133 17.78 13.73 -21.65
CA SER A 133 18.28 14.79 -20.78
C SER A 133 17.36 15.09 -19.61
N LEU A 134 17.95 15.64 -18.53
CA LEU A 134 17.20 16.14 -17.36
C LEU A 134 16.21 17.26 -17.71
N GLY A 135 16.59 18.11 -18.69
CA GLY A 135 15.74 19.19 -19.19
C GLY A 135 14.46 18.65 -19.86
N ASP A 136 14.59 17.55 -20.61
CA ASP A 136 13.45 16.91 -21.27
C ASP A 136 12.51 16.26 -20.25
N VAL A 137 13.06 15.59 -19.23
CA VAL A 137 12.29 15.03 -18.13
C VAL A 137 11.49 16.11 -17.42
N PHE A 138 12.17 17.22 -17.05
CA PHE A 138 11.52 18.31 -16.32
C PHE A 138 10.44 19.00 -17.17
N LYS A 139 10.73 19.25 -18.47
CA LYS A 139 9.77 19.82 -19.43
C LYS A 139 8.54 18.91 -19.57
N THR A 140 8.74 17.60 -19.74
CA THR A 140 7.67 16.62 -19.86
C THR A 140 6.82 16.59 -18.59
N LEU A 141 7.45 16.59 -17.40
CA LEU A 141 6.71 16.65 -16.14
C LEU A 141 5.86 17.92 -16.02
N LEU A 142 6.40 19.09 -16.34
CA LEU A 142 5.65 20.36 -16.31
C LEU A 142 4.44 20.35 -17.26
N LEU A 143 4.60 19.81 -18.48
CA LEU A 143 3.50 19.70 -19.43
C LEU A 143 2.44 18.69 -18.95
N ASN A 144 2.87 17.58 -18.38
CA ASN A 144 1.99 16.57 -17.81
C ASN A 144 1.13 17.08 -16.63
N LEU A 145 1.66 18.03 -15.83
CA LEU A 145 0.90 18.66 -14.73
C LEU A 145 -0.36 19.39 -15.22
N VAL A 146 -0.31 19.97 -16.42
CA VAL A 146 -1.39 20.82 -16.98
C VAL A 146 -2.15 20.15 -18.11
N GLU A 147 -1.95 18.85 -18.35
CA GLU A 147 -2.74 18.10 -19.32
C GLU A 147 -4.23 18.12 -18.95
N ASN A 148 -5.10 18.10 -19.96
CA ASN A 148 -6.55 18.01 -19.74
C ASN A 148 -6.90 16.83 -18.82
N PRO A 149 -7.72 17.04 -17.76
CA PRO A 149 -7.98 15.98 -16.76
C PRO A 149 -8.60 14.72 -17.34
N VAL A 150 -9.48 14.86 -18.35
CA VAL A 150 -10.10 13.69 -19.00
C VAL A 150 -9.07 12.95 -19.85
N SER A 151 -8.25 13.69 -20.59
CA SER A 151 -7.15 13.13 -21.39
C SER A 151 -6.13 12.43 -20.52
N ALA A 152 -5.75 13.01 -19.37
CA ALA A 152 -4.84 12.42 -18.41
C ALA A 152 -5.38 11.07 -17.90
N ILE A 153 -6.68 10.96 -17.60
CA ILE A 153 -7.31 9.70 -17.16
C ILE A 153 -7.30 8.66 -18.30
N ILE A 154 -7.67 9.06 -19.52
CA ILE A 154 -7.73 8.16 -20.69
C ILE A 154 -6.35 7.62 -21.03
N ASN A 155 -5.33 8.49 -21.06
CA ASN A 155 -3.97 8.14 -21.44
C ASN A 155 -3.15 7.51 -20.28
N GLY A 156 -3.68 7.52 -19.05
CA GLY A 156 -2.96 7.06 -17.87
C GLY A 156 -1.76 7.96 -17.51
N ASN A 157 -1.87 9.27 -17.79
CA ASN A 157 -0.89 10.25 -17.31
C ASN A 157 -1.11 10.51 -15.81
N TYR A 158 -0.44 9.71 -14.99
CA TYR A 158 -0.62 9.78 -13.53
C TYR A 158 -0.15 11.08 -12.90
N VAL A 159 0.80 11.80 -13.51
CA VAL A 159 1.23 13.12 -13.05
C VAL A 159 0.09 14.14 -13.19
N GLY A 160 -0.56 14.16 -14.34
CA GLY A 160 -1.76 14.97 -14.56
C GLY A 160 -2.93 14.55 -13.68
N ILE A 161 -3.19 13.23 -13.58
CA ILE A 161 -4.24 12.68 -12.70
C ILE A 161 -4.04 13.14 -11.26
N LEU A 162 -2.81 13.03 -10.72
CA LEU A 162 -2.48 13.44 -9.36
C LEU A 162 -2.69 14.94 -9.16
N THR A 163 -2.24 15.76 -10.10
CA THR A 163 -2.41 17.22 -10.05
C THR A 163 -3.88 17.60 -9.96
N TRP A 164 -4.70 17.08 -10.86
CA TRP A 164 -6.13 17.37 -10.88
C TRP A 164 -6.88 16.78 -9.68
N ALA A 165 -6.46 15.62 -9.19
CA ALA A 165 -7.04 15.04 -7.97
C ALA A 165 -6.74 15.88 -6.73
N ILE A 166 -5.53 16.43 -6.61
CA ILE A 166 -5.14 17.34 -5.52
C ILE A 166 -5.96 18.64 -5.62
N MET A 167 -6.03 19.26 -6.81
CA MET A 167 -6.80 20.48 -7.01
C MET A 167 -8.28 20.28 -6.72
N ALA A 168 -8.88 19.20 -7.22
CA ALA A 168 -10.28 18.86 -6.96
C ALA A 168 -10.53 18.61 -5.47
N GLY A 169 -9.66 17.86 -4.80
CA GLY A 169 -9.77 17.56 -3.36
C GLY A 169 -9.69 18.83 -2.51
N ILE A 170 -8.74 19.73 -2.80
CA ILE A 170 -8.61 21.02 -2.09
C ILE A 170 -9.82 21.91 -2.37
N ALA A 171 -10.26 22.04 -3.63
CA ALA A 171 -11.43 22.82 -3.99
C ALA A 171 -12.69 22.32 -3.26
N LEU A 172 -12.93 21.01 -3.26
CA LEU A 172 -14.07 20.41 -2.56
C LEU A 172 -13.98 20.57 -1.04
N ARG A 173 -12.76 20.57 -0.46
CA ARG A 173 -12.57 20.88 0.95
C ARG A 173 -13.03 22.30 1.29
N ILE A 174 -12.80 23.28 0.38
CA ILE A 174 -13.12 24.69 0.59
C ILE A 174 -14.60 24.98 0.36
N VAL A 175 -15.15 24.53 -0.77
CA VAL A 175 -16.50 24.89 -1.22
C VAL A 175 -17.54 23.78 -1.12
N GLY A 176 -17.11 22.51 -0.91
CA GLY A 176 -18.00 21.37 -0.86
C GLY A 176 -18.85 21.34 0.40
N SER A 177 -20.15 21.07 0.24
CA SER A 177 -21.04 20.76 1.36
C SER A 177 -20.71 19.37 1.95
N GLU A 178 -21.13 19.10 3.19
CA GLU A 178 -20.94 17.77 3.80
C GLU A 178 -21.60 16.66 2.97
N LYS A 179 -22.77 16.92 2.38
CA LYS A 179 -23.44 15.99 1.46
C LYS A 179 -22.57 15.66 0.23
N THR A 180 -21.91 16.67 -0.34
CA THR A 180 -20.99 16.45 -1.49
C THR A 180 -19.83 15.57 -1.10
N LYS A 181 -19.26 15.75 0.09
CA LYS A 181 -18.16 14.94 0.60
C LYS A 181 -18.59 13.49 0.87
N GLU A 182 -19.80 13.29 1.40
CA GLU A 182 -20.39 11.95 1.56
C GLU A 182 -20.55 11.25 0.21
N VAL A 183 -21.06 11.92 -0.82
CA VAL A 183 -21.19 11.36 -2.17
C VAL A 183 -19.82 10.94 -2.74
N ILE A 184 -18.78 11.76 -2.56
CA ILE A 184 -17.42 11.42 -3.03
C ILE A 184 -16.87 10.23 -2.26
N LYS A 185 -17.11 10.14 -0.95
CA LYS A 185 -16.76 9.00 -0.14
C LYS A 185 -17.45 7.71 -0.61
N ASP A 186 -18.74 7.78 -0.97
CA ASP A 186 -19.49 6.65 -1.51
C ASP A 186 -18.93 6.21 -2.86
N ILE A 187 -18.63 7.16 -3.77
CA ILE A 187 -17.99 6.87 -5.05
C ILE A 187 -16.61 6.22 -4.83
N SER A 188 -15.81 6.74 -3.89
CA SER A 188 -14.51 6.17 -3.52
C SER A 188 -14.65 4.73 -3.03
N SER A 189 -15.66 4.47 -2.20
CA SER A 189 -15.97 3.12 -1.70
C SER A 189 -16.41 2.18 -2.83
N ALA A 190 -17.21 2.67 -3.77
CA ALA A 190 -17.65 1.91 -4.93
C ALA A 190 -16.48 1.53 -5.86
N VAL A 191 -15.59 2.49 -6.17
CA VAL A 191 -14.40 2.24 -6.98
C VAL A 191 -13.45 1.26 -6.28
N SER A 192 -13.23 1.41 -4.98
CA SER A 192 -12.45 0.46 -4.17
C SER A 192 -13.05 -0.95 -4.19
N LYS A 193 -14.39 -1.05 -4.21
CA LYS A 193 -15.08 -2.33 -4.33
C LYS A 193 -14.86 -3.00 -5.69
N ILE A 194 -14.89 -2.22 -6.79
CA ILE A 194 -14.57 -2.72 -8.14
C ILE A 194 -13.14 -3.25 -8.18
N VAL A 195 -12.18 -2.49 -7.65
CA VAL A 195 -10.78 -2.95 -7.54
C VAL A 195 -10.67 -4.25 -6.73
N SER A 196 -11.39 -4.34 -5.61
CA SER A 196 -11.43 -5.56 -4.81
C SER A 196 -11.92 -6.77 -5.61
N TRP A 197 -12.91 -6.59 -6.50
CA TRP A 197 -13.36 -7.67 -7.40
C TRP A 197 -12.29 -8.08 -8.40
N VAL A 198 -11.59 -7.11 -9.00
CA VAL A 198 -10.46 -7.40 -9.91
C VAL A 198 -9.36 -8.14 -9.14
N ILE A 199 -9.01 -7.70 -7.94
CA ILE A 199 -7.99 -8.36 -7.10
C ILE A 199 -8.38 -9.81 -6.75
N GLN A 200 -9.67 -10.14 -6.62
CA GLN A 200 -10.10 -11.53 -6.41
C GLN A 200 -9.69 -12.49 -7.55
N LEU A 201 -9.35 -11.97 -8.74
CA LEU A 201 -8.81 -12.76 -9.85
C LEU A 201 -7.30 -13.05 -9.68
N ALA A 202 -6.61 -12.43 -8.70
CA ALA A 202 -5.17 -12.56 -8.50
C ALA A 202 -4.67 -14.01 -8.42
N PRO A 203 -5.34 -14.99 -7.79
CA PRO A 203 -4.84 -16.36 -7.79
C PRO A 203 -4.63 -16.95 -9.19
N ILE A 204 -5.54 -16.67 -10.11
CA ILE A 204 -5.45 -17.11 -11.52
C ILE A 204 -4.52 -16.18 -12.31
N GLY A 205 -4.58 -14.88 -12.04
CA GLY A 205 -3.71 -13.89 -12.65
C GLY A 205 -2.23 -14.13 -12.33
N VAL A 206 -1.90 -14.37 -11.05
CA VAL A 206 -0.54 -14.69 -10.61
C VAL A 206 -0.05 -16.01 -11.20
N MET A 207 -0.92 -17.02 -11.29
CA MET A 207 -0.58 -18.27 -12.00
C MET A 207 -0.12 -17.99 -13.43
N GLY A 208 -0.86 -17.18 -14.19
CA GLY A 208 -0.51 -16.81 -15.57
C GLY A 208 0.76 -15.96 -15.64
N LEU A 209 0.94 -14.99 -14.75
CA LEU A 209 2.14 -14.14 -14.70
C LEU A 209 3.40 -14.95 -14.40
N VAL A 210 3.34 -15.82 -13.38
CA VAL A 210 4.45 -16.71 -13.01
C VAL A 210 4.77 -17.68 -14.13
N PHE A 211 3.73 -18.26 -14.78
CA PHE A 211 3.91 -19.12 -15.94
C PHE A 211 4.72 -18.40 -17.04
N THR A 212 4.32 -17.20 -17.43
CA THR A 212 5.03 -16.42 -18.46
C THR A 212 6.46 -16.12 -18.03
N SER A 213 6.64 -15.58 -16.83
CA SER A 213 7.96 -15.18 -16.32
C SER A 213 8.92 -16.36 -16.22
N VAL A 214 8.49 -17.52 -15.72
CA VAL A 214 9.34 -18.72 -15.62
C VAL A 214 9.62 -19.34 -16.99
N SER A 215 8.63 -19.33 -17.89
CA SER A 215 8.82 -19.88 -19.25
C SER A 215 9.80 -19.05 -20.10
N GLU A 216 9.84 -17.72 -19.90
CA GLU A 216 10.66 -16.80 -20.70
C GLU A 216 12.03 -16.52 -20.05
N LEU A 217 12.08 -16.36 -18.74
CA LEU A 217 13.26 -15.92 -17.99
C LEU A 217 13.90 -17.03 -17.14
N GLY A 218 13.22 -18.16 -17.00
CA GLY A 218 13.69 -19.30 -16.20
C GLY A 218 13.51 -19.09 -14.69
N MET A 219 14.06 -20.03 -13.91
CA MET A 219 13.96 -20.03 -12.44
C MET A 219 14.79 -18.92 -11.75
N GLN A 220 15.71 -18.27 -12.47
CA GLN A 220 16.56 -17.20 -11.96
C GLN A 220 15.73 -16.02 -11.43
N ILE A 221 14.54 -15.80 -11.97
CA ILE A 221 13.63 -14.73 -11.55
C ILE A 221 13.31 -14.76 -10.05
N PHE A 222 13.29 -15.96 -9.43
CA PHE A 222 13.01 -16.07 -8.01
C PHE A 222 14.16 -15.54 -7.14
N VAL A 223 15.39 -15.58 -7.65
CA VAL A 223 16.55 -14.96 -6.99
C VAL A 223 16.43 -13.44 -7.09
N ASP A 224 16.10 -12.91 -8.26
CA ASP A 224 15.96 -11.48 -8.52
C ASP A 224 14.77 -10.89 -7.73
N TYR A 225 13.64 -11.58 -7.74
CA TYR A 225 12.47 -11.20 -6.95
C TYR A 225 12.69 -11.37 -5.45
N GLY A 226 13.50 -12.35 -5.04
CA GLY A 226 13.94 -12.55 -3.66
C GLY A 226 14.78 -11.37 -3.17
N ALA A 227 15.73 -10.89 -3.97
CA ALA A 227 16.54 -9.70 -3.66
C ALA A 227 15.67 -8.45 -3.52
N LEU A 228 14.70 -8.26 -4.43
CA LEU A 228 13.74 -7.18 -4.35
C LEU A 228 12.88 -7.26 -3.08
N LEU A 229 12.38 -8.45 -2.75
CA LEU A 229 11.60 -8.67 -1.54
C LEU A 229 12.43 -8.39 -0.28
N LEU A 230 13.70 -8.79 -0.26
CA LEU A 230 14.61 -8.51 0.85
C LEU A 230 14.85 -7.01 1.03
N LEU A 231 14.99 -6.25 -0.05
CA LEU A 231 15.12 -4.80 0.01
C LEU A 231 13.83 -4.15 0.58
N LEU A 232 12.67 -4.55 0.07
CA LEU A 232 11.37 -4.06 0.54
C LEU A 232 11.17 -4.33 2.04
N VAL A 233 11.29 -5.60 2.44
CA VAL A 233 11.12 -6.01 3.84
C VAL A 233 12.21 -5.41 4.72
N GLY A 234 13.44 -5.31 4.23
CA GLY A 234 14.56 -4.67 4.93
C GLY A 234 14.29 -3.20 5.24
N CYS A 235 13.79 -2.43 4.27
CA CYS A 235 13.36 -1.05 4.49
C CYS A 235 12.20 -0.97 5.48
N MET A 236 11.19 -1.83 5.34
CA MET A 236 10.03 -1.88 6.24
C MET A 236 10.42 -2.18 7.69
N LEU A 237 11.28 -3.17 7.91
CA LEU A 237 11.78 -3.51 9.24
C LEU A 237 12.68 -2.41 9.81
N THR A 238 13.54 -1.81 8.99
CA THR A 238 14.39 -0.68 9.42
C THR A 238 13.53 0.50 9.87
N LEU A 239 12.48 0.82 9.13
CA LEU A 239 11.56 1.89 9.53
C LEU A 239 10.88 1.55 10.87
N SER A 240 10.29 0.36 10.99
CA SER A 240 9.50 -0.05 12.16
C SER A 240 10.34 -0.22 13.43
N LEU A 241 11.55 -0.78 13.30
CA LEU A 241 12.38 -1.16 14.45
C LEU A 241 13.48 -0.15 14.78
N VAL A 242 13.77 0.79 13.88
CA VAL A 242 14.82 1.80 14.09
C VAL A 242 14.27 3.21 14.00
N ILE A 243 13.72 3.62 12.85
CA ILE A 243 13.32 5.02 12.60
C ILE A 243 12.12 5.41 13.46
N ASN A 244 11.05 4.61 13.45
CA ASN A 244 9.84 4.90 14.25
C ASN A 244 10.15 4.96 15.76
N PRO A 245 10.91 4.00 16.35
CA PRO A 245 11.37 4.12 17.75
C PRO A 245 12.19 5.38 18.03
N ILE A 246 13.09 5.78 17.13
CA ILE A 246 13.86 7.02 17.27
C ILE A 246 12.91 8.24 17.36
N ILE A 247 11.95 8.35 16.43
CA ILE A 247 10.96 9.44 16.46
C ILE A 247 10.18 9.43 17.75
N MET A 248 9.67 8.24 18.17
CA MET A 248 8.92 8.09 19.41
C MET A 248 9.77 8.46 20.64
N PHE A 249 11.06 8.10 20.66
CA PHE A 249 11.98 8.49 21.73
C PHE A 249 12.11 10.01 21.85
N PHE A 250 12.29 10.71 20.73
CA PHE A 250 12.35 12.18 20.74
C PHE A 250 11.02 12.81 21.18
N CYS A 251 9.89 12.21 20.84
CA CYS A 251 8.56 12.67 21.25
C CYS A 251 8.29 12.42 22.73
N LEU A 252 8.60 11.23 23.24
CA LEU A 252 8.21 10.76 24.56
C LEU A 252 9.29 10.97 25.62
N LYS A 253 10.57 11.09 25.21
CA LYS A 253 11.75 11.12 26.10
C LYS A 253 11.82 9.91 27.05
N LYS A 254 11.32 8.78 26.57
CA LYS A 254 11.27 7.49 27.28
C LYS A 254 11.53 6.36 26.28
N ASN A 255 12.07 5.23 26.75
CA ASN A 255 12.29 4.06 25.90
C ASN A 255 10.98 3.62 25.21
N PRO A 256 10.86 3.71 23.89
CA PRO A 256 9.62 3.41 23.16
C PRO A 256 9.41 1.92 22.86
N TYR A 257 10.46 1.10 22.94
CA TYR A 257 10.39 -0.31 22.51
C TYR A 257 9.29 -1.13 23.19
N PRO A 258 8.95 -0.95 24.47
CA PRO A 258 7.82 -1.66 25.06
C PRO A 258 6.48 -1.37 24.35
N LEU A 259 6.27 -0.13 23.86
CA LEU A 259 5.09 0.24 23.08
C LEU A 259 5.20 -0.32 21.66
N VAL A 260 6.35 -0.18 21.02
CA VAL A 260 6.60 -0.69 19.66
C VAL A 260 6.31 -2.19 19.57
N PHE A 261 6.92 -3.00 20.45
CA PHE A 261 6.70 -4.45 20.44
C PHE A 261 5.27 -4.84 20.80
N ARG A 262 4.60 -4.07 21.66
CA ARG A 262 3.19 -4.28 21.96
C ARG A 262 2.33 -4.05 20.74
N CYS A 263 2.52 -2.94 20.02
CA CYS A 263 1.77 -2.63 18.80
C CYS A 263 2.05 -3.65 17.68
N LEU A 264 3.31 -4.05 17.48
CA LEU A 264 3.65 -5.09 16.51
C LEU A 264 3.00 -6.44 16.84
N LYS A 265 2.98 -6.83 18.12
CA LYS A 265 2.41 -8.10 18.55
C LYS A 265 0.88 -8.10 18.49
N GLU A 266 0.22 -7.07 18.99
CA GLU A 266 -1.24 -7.04 19.15
C GLU A 266 -1.94 -6.58 17.85
N SER A 267 -1.38 -5.62 17.14
CA SER A 267 -1.91 -5.08 15.87
C SER A 267 -1.21 -5.66 14.65
N GLY A 268 0.12 -5.53 14.59
CA GLY A 268 0.90 -5.90 13.41
C GLY A 268 0.74 -7.38 13.02
N LEU A 269 0.76 -8.30 13.98
CA LEU A 269 0.59 -9.72 13.70
C LEU A 269 -0.79 -10.02 13.09
N GLN A 270 -1.86 -9.40 13.58
CA GLN A 270 -3.20 -9.58 13.01
C GLN A 270 -3.29 -8.95 11.62
N ALA A 271 -2.74 -7.75 11.44
CA ALA A 271 -2.71 -7.06 10.16
C ALA A 271 -1.90 -7.83 9.11
N PHE A 272 -0.81 -8.50 9.50
CA PHE A 272 -0.01 -9.38 8.64
C PHE A 272 -0.86 -10.47 7.98
N PHE A 273 -1.72 -11.13 8.74
CA PHE A 273 -2.55 -12.21 8.21
C PHE A 273 -3.80 -11.71 7.47
N THR A 274 -4.39 -10.59 7.90
CA THR A 274 -5.60 -10.05 7.27
C THR A 274 -5.30 -9.26 6.00
N ARG A 275 -4.09 -8.67 5.90
CA ARG A 275 -3.67 -7.78 4.82
C ARG A 275 -4.65 -6.64 4.57
N SER A 276 -5.26 -6.14 5.65
CA SER A 276 -6.23 -5.06 5.58
C SER A 276 -6.15 -4.17 6.81
N SER A 277 -5.63 -2.97 6.66
CA SER A 277 -5.60 -1.95 7.71
C SER A 277 -7.00 -1.59 8.18
N ALA A 278 -7.97 -1.54 7.25
CA ALA A 278 -9.37 -1.27 7.59
C ALA A 278 -9.99 -2.37 8.48
N ALA A 279 -9.71 -3.64 8.21
CA ALA A 279 -10.17 -4.74 9.05
C ALA A 279 -9.50 -4.77 10.43
N ASN A 280 -8.35 -4.10 10.57
CA ASN A 280 -7.60 -4.03 11.83
C ASN A 280 -7.96 -2.82 12.71
N ILE A 281 -8.81 -1.89 12.23
CA ILE A 281 -9.28 -0.74 13.00
C ILE A 281 -9.82 -1.13 14.40
N PRO A 282 -10.71 -2.13 14.55
CA PRO A 282 -11.23 -2.51 15.86
C PRO A 282 -10.13 -3.01 16.81
N VAL A 283 -9.10 -3.67 16.30
CA VAL A 283 -7.95 -4.16 17.09
C VAL A 283 -7.13 -2.99 17.60
N ASN A 284 -6.84 -2.02 16.76
CA ASN A 284 -6.11 -0.82 17.12
C ASN A 284 -6.89 0.04 18.12
N MET A 285 -8.22 0.16 17.95
CA MET A 285 -9.07 0.87 18.92
C MET A 285 -9.03 0.20 20.29
N LYS A 286 -9.16 -1.14 20.35
CA LYS A 286 -9.04 -1.90 21.59
C LYS A 286 -7.67 -1.72 22.24
N LEU A 287 -6.59 -1.73 21.46
CA LEU A 287 -5.25 -1.49 21.96
C LEU A 287 -5.10 -0.09 22.56
N CYS A 288 -5.68 0.93 21.90
CA CYS A 288 -5.72 2.30 22.43
C CYS A 288 -6.51 2.41 23.75
N GLU A 289 -7.65 1.74 23.85
CA GLU A 289 -8.44 1.63 25.06
C GLU A 289 -7.64 0.98 26.21
N GLU A 290 -6.95 -0.13 25.94
CA GLU A 290 -6.10 -0.80 26.93
C GLU A 290 -4.88 0.03 27.36
N LEU A 291 -4.41 0.93 26.49
CA LEU A 291 -3.39 1.94 26.82
C LEU A 291 -3.97 3.09 27.65
N GLY A 292 -5.30 3.18 27.80
CA GLY A 292 -6.01 4.21 28.53
C GLY A 292 -6.09 5.56 27.80
N LEU A 293 -6.00 5.54 26.47
CA LEU A 293 -6.12 6.74 25.65
C LEU A 293 -7.58 7.25 25.64
N ASP A 294 -7.75 8.53 25.33
CA ASP A 294 -9.04 9.19 25.21
C ASP A 294 -9.85 8.62 24.04
N GLN A 295 -11.04 8.10 24.32
CA GLN A 295 -11.91 7.46 23.34
C GLN A 295 -12.33 8.41 22.21
N GLU A 296 -12.65 9.67 22.50
CA GLU A 296 -13.03 10.65 21.50
C GLU A 296 -11.87 10.92 20.52
N TYR A 297 -10.64 10.84 21.00
CA TYR A 297 -9.44 11.03 20.21
C TYR A 297 -9.13 9.80 19.34
N TYR A 298 -8.96 8.60 19.95
CA TYR A 298 -8.51 7.45 19.16
C TYR A 298 -9.58 6.92 18.21
N SER A 299 -10.89 7.12 18.49
CA SER A 299 -11.96 6.71 17.57
C SER A 299 -11.94 7.46 16.24
N VAL A 300 -11.26 8.61 16.18
CA VAL A 300 -11.03 9.36 14.94
C VAL A 300 -9.61 9.13 14.42
N ALA A 301 -8.60 9.13 15.30
CA ALA A 301 -7.19 8.99 14.89
C ALA A 301 -6.89 7.64 14.24
N ILE A 302 -7.42 6.53 14.77
CA ILE A 302 -7.19 5.18 14.22
C ILE A 302 -7.80 4.99 12.82
N PRO A 303 -9.09 5.30 12.56
CA PRO A 303 -9.63 5.23 11.20
C PRO A 303 -8.91 6.16 10.22
N LEU A 304 -8.46 7.34 10.68
CA LEU A 304 -7.67 8.25 9.86
C LEU A 304 -6.30 7.63 9.54
N GLY A 305 -5.60 7.05 10.52
CA GLY A 305 -4.32 6.35 10.34
C GLY A 305 -4.44 5.24 9.29
N ALA A 306 -5.47 4.40 9.39
CA ALA A 306 -5.73 3.32 8.44
C ALA A 306 -5.88 3.79 6.96
N THR A 307 -5.93 5.11 6.71
CA THR A 307 -6.00 5.71 5.38
C THR A 307 -4.79 6.56 5.01
N ILE A 308 -4.13 7.24 5.96
CA ILE A 308 -3.03 8.17 5.65
C ILE A 308 -1.68 7.76 6.20
N ASN A 309 -1.62 6.83 7.15
CA ASN A 309 -0.36 6.29 7.71
C ASN A 309 0.04 5.04 6.94
N MET A 310 0.57 5.21 5.76
CA MET A 310 0.85 4.15 4.80
C MET A 310 2.34 4.03 4.49
N ASP A 311 3.14 3.92 5.55
CA ASP A 311 4.59 3.85 5.52
C ASP A 311 5.12 2.74 4.59
N GLY A 312 4.56 1.54 4.73
CA GLY A 312 4.94 0.39 3.92
C GLY A 312 4.52 0.53 2.45
N ALA A 313 3.36 1.17 2.18
CA ALA A 313 2.93 1.48 0.83
C ALA A 313 3.88 2.49 0.15
N ALA A 314 4.33 3.51 0.87
CA ALA A 314 5.31 4.46 0.34
C ALA A 314 6.64 3.78 0.01
N ILE A 315 7.12 2.83 0.84
CA ILE A 315 8.29 2.00 0.55
C ILE A 315 8.06 1.18 -0.71
N THR A 316 6.93 0.50 -0.80
CA THR A 316 6.60 -0.36 -1.96
C THR A 316 6.57 0.45 -3.26
N ILE A 317 5.84 1.55 -3.29
CA ILE A 317 5.72 2.44 -4.46
C ILE A 317 7.11 2.91 -4.88
N THR A 318 7.94 3.36 -3.94
CA THR A 318 9.26 3.93 -4.21
C THR A 318 10.25 2.89 -4.69
N VAL A 319 10.41 1.77 -3.97
CA VAL A 319 11.37 0.71 -4.34
C VAL A 319 11.02 0.10 -5.68
N MET A 320 9.73 -0.24 -5.90
CA MET A 320 9.31 -0.90 -7.13
C MET A 320 9.49 0.00 -8.35
N SER A 321 9.17 1.29 -8.25
CA SER A 321 9.35 2.23 -9.37
C SER A 321 10.81 2.57 -9.63
N LEU A 322 11.66 2.69 -8.61
CA LEU A 322 13.11 2.87 -8.81
C LEU A 322 13.75 1.62 -9.42
N CYS A 323 13.33 0.44 -8.98
CA CYS A 323 13.79 -0.82 -9.57
C CYS A 323 13.43 -0.88 -11.07
N ALA A 324 12.21 -0.46 -11.45
CA ALA A 324 11.82 -0.33 -12.85
C ALA A 324 12.72 0.63 -13.62
N ALA A 325 12.95 1.83 -13.09
CA ALA A 325 13.80 2.85 -13.71
C ALA A 325 15.25 2.33 -13.91
N PHE A 326 15.83 1.71 -12.89
CA PHE A 326 17.18 1.13 -12.98
C PHE A 326 17.26 -0.02 -13.98
N SER A 327 16.21 -0.83 -14.09
CA SER A 327 16.14 -1.91 -15.08
C SER A 327 16.10 -1.39 -16.52
N MET A 328 15.42 -0.24 -16.71
CA MET A 328 15.34 0.44 -18.01
C MET A 328 16.54 1.34 -18.31
N GLY A 329 17.54 1.39 -17.41
CA GLY A 329 18.72 2.26 -17.60
C GLY A 329 18.45 3.75 -17.41
N ILE A 330 17.32 4.11 -16.78
CA ILE A 330 16.99 5.51 -16.51
C ILE A 330 17.82 6.02 -15.34
N GLU A 331 18.55 7.10 -15.56
CA GLU A 331 19.28 7.81 -14.51
C GLU A 331 18.33 8.69 -13.69
N VAL A 332 18.13 8.31 -12.44
CA VAL A 332 17.30 9.08 -11.51
C VAL A 332 18.19 10.04 -10.73
N ASN A 333 18.01 11.34 -10.99
CA ASN A 333 18.77 12.37 -10.27
C ASN A 333 18.14 12.68 -8.90
N PHE A 334 18.90 13.38 -8.06
CA PHE A 334 18.51 13.73 -6.70
C PHE A 334 17.18 14.49 -6.62
N PHE A 335 16.93 15.43 -7.55
CA PHE A 335 15.72 16.24 -7.53
C PHE A 335 14.47 15.41 -7.85
N VAL A 336 14.55 14.53 -8.85
CA VAL A 336 13.48 13.60 -9.19
C VAL A 336 13.24 12.59 -8.07
N ALA A 337 14.31 12.14 -7.39
CA ALA A 337 14.18 11.25 -6.23
C ALA A 337 13.45 11.92 -5.05
N ILE A 338 13.70 13.20 -4.77
CA ILE A 338 12.94 13.97 -3.78
C ILE A 338 11.47 14.08 -4.21
N LEU A 339 11.21 14.44 -5.46
CA LEU A 339 9.84 14.53 -5.97
C LEU A 339 9.11 13.18 -5.88
N LEU A 340 9.81 12.09 -6.16
CA LEU A 340 9.29 10.74 -5.97
C LEU A 340 8.88 10.48 -4.51
N CYS A 341 9.65 10.93 -3.51
CA CYS A 341 9.28 10.78 -2.11
C CYS A 341 7.93 11.46 -1.81
N PHE A 342 7.71 12.68 -2.30
CA PHE A 342 6.45 13.39 -2.12
C PHE A 342 5.29 12.70 -2.86
N VAL A 343 5.50 12.29 -4.11
CA VAL A 343 4.48 11.60 -4.92
C VAL A 343 4.13 10.25 -4.29
N ALA A 344 5.12 9.48 -3.83
CA ALA A 344 4.89 8.21 -3.15
C ALA A 344 4.13 8.40 -1.82
N THR A 345 4.48 9.44 -1.05
CA THR A 345 3.80 9.77 0.21
C THR A 345 2.33 10.13 -0.03
N LEU A 346 2.05 11.03 -0.97
CA LEU A 346 0.69 11.42 -1.33
C LEU A 346 -0.10 10.26 -1.94
N GLY A 347 0.55 9.49 -2.81
CA GLY A 347 -0.04 8.28 -3.39
C GLY A 347 -0.39 7.26 -2.31
N ALA A 348 0.53 6.99 -1.39
CA ALA A 348 0.32 6.05 -0.30
C ALA A 348 -0.93 6.41 0.53
N CYS A 349 -1.20 7.70 0.80
CA CYS A 349 -2.45 8.13 1.44
C CYS A 349 -3.72 7.79 0.64
N GLY A 350 -3.57 7.52 -0.66
CA GLY A 350 -4.65 7.02 -1.53
C GLY A 350 -4.69 5.50 -1.62
N ALA A 351 -3.72 4.78 -1.03
CA ALA A 351 -3.76 3.34 -1.00
C ALA A 351 -5.00 2.91 -0.21
N SER A 352 -5.95 2.30 -0.90
CA SER A 352 -7.12 1.72 -0.24
C SER A 352 -6.64 0.59 0.68
N GLY A 353 -7.12 0.52 1.93
CA GLY A 353 -6.78 -0.53 2.90
C GLY A 353 -7.20 -1.95 2.48
N VAL A 354 -7.12 -2.25 1.18
CA VAL A 354 -7.37 -3.55 0.57
C VAL A 354 -6.05 -4.20 0.14
N PRO A 355 -5.95 -5.54 0.16
CA PRO A 355 -4.74 -6.25 -0.24
C PRO A 355 -4.25 -5.84 -1.64
N GLY A 356 -2.96 -5.51 -1.75
CA GLY A 356 -2.33 -5.11 -3.02
C GLY A 356 -2.69 -3.70 -3.50
N GLY A 357 -3.33 -2.86 -2.67
CA GLY A 357 -3.72 -1.49 -3.05
C GLY A 357 -2.54 -0.60 -3.42
N SER A 358 -1.42 -0.72 -2.73
CA SER A 358 -0.19 0.04 -3.00
C SER A 358 0.41 -0.27 -4.39
N LEU A 359 0.28 -1.51 -4.86
CA LEU A 359 0.79 -1.93 -6.17
C LEU A 359 0.15 -1.16 -7.33
N LEU A 360 -1.12 -0.76 -7.17
CA LEU A 360 -1.86 0.00 -8.19
C LEU A 360 -1.37 1.46 -8.32
N LEU A 361 -0.57 1.91 -7.37
CA LEU A 361 0.01 3.26 -7.35
C LEU A 361 1.43 3.29 -7.94
N ILE A 362 2.05 2.12 -8.20
CA ILE A 362 3.36 2.02 -8.85
C ILE A 362 3.38 2.72 -10.21
N PRO A 363 2.37 2.58 -11.11
CA PRO A 363 2.39 3.26 -12.39
C PRO A 363 2.46 4.79 -12.28
N MET A 364 1.88 5.37 -11.23
CA MET A 364 1.98 6.81 -10.95
C MET A 364 3.45 7.22 -10.70
N ALA A 365 4.17 6.50 -9.87
CA ALA A 365 5.57 6.77 -9.59
C ALA A 365 6.48 6.45 -10.78
N CYS A 366 6.19 5.38 -11.53
CA CYS A 366 6.85 5.04 -12.78
C CYS A 366 6.70 6.13 -13.83
N SER A 367 5.49 6.69 -13.98
CA SER A 367 5.22 7.81 -14.91
C SER A 367 6.07 9.05 -14.58
N LEU A 368 6.26 9.36 -13.28
CA LEU A 368 7.14 10.43 -12.83
C LEU A 368 8.61 10.20 -13.25
N LEU A 369 9.04 8.94 -13.24
CA LEU A 369 10.42 8.54 -13.61
C LEU A 369 10.60 8.39 -15.13
N GLY A 370 9.55 8.59 -15.95
CA GLY A 370 9.58 8.38 -17.39
C GLY A 370 9.57 6.89 -17.81
N VAL A 371 9.15 6.00 -16.92
CA VAL A 371 8.98 4.57 -17.22
C VAL A 371 7.67 4.37 -17.97
N ASP A 372 7.73 3.62 -19.07
CA ASP A 372 6.54 3.29 -19.89
C ASP A 372 5.45 2.55 -19.09
N SER A 373 4.20 2.83 -19.42
CA SER A 373 3.05 2.25 -18.73
C SER A 373 2.99 0.72 -18.82
N THR A 374 3.51 0.12 -19.91
CA THR A 374 3.55 -1.33 -20.10
C THR A 374 4.56 -1.96 -19.15
N ILE A 375 5.74 -1.34 -18.99
CA ILE A 375 6.76 -1.75 -18.02
C ILE A 375 6.22 -1.57 -16.59
N ALA A 376 5.59 -0.43 -16.30
CA ALA A 376 4.99 -0.19 -14.99
C ALA A 376 3.98 -1.28 -14.61
N MET A 377 3.18 -1.77 -15.55
CA MET A 377 2.24 -2.87 -15.31
C MET A 377 2.92 -4.23 -15.14
N GLN A 378 4.07 -4.48 -15.78
CA GLN A 378 4.87 -5.67 -15.51
C GLN A 378 5.43 -5.63 -14.07
N VAL A 379 5.89 -4.45 -13.61
CA VAL A 379 6.32 -4.24 -12.21
C VAL A 379 5.18 -4.51 -11.23
N VAL A 380 3.96 -4.04 -11.53
CA VAL A 380 2.75 -4.39 -10.75
C VAL A 380 2.57 -5.91 -10.71
N GLY A 381 2.73 -6.59 -11.84
CA GLY A 381 2.69 -8.05 -11.93
C GLY A 381 3.71 -8.73 -11.02
N VAL A 382 4.96 -8.27 -11.04
CA VAL A 382 6.00 -8.74 -10.09
C VAL A 382 5.58 -8.51 -8.66
N GLY A 383 5.02 -7.33 -8.34
CA GLY A 383 4.48 -7.00 -7.02
C GLY A 383 3.43 -8.01 -6.56
N PHE A 384 2.52 -8.46 -7.43
CA PHE A 384 1.54 -9.50 -7.08
C PHE A 384 2.18 -10.88 -6.88
N ILE A 385 3.29 -11.21 -7.59
CA ILE A 385 4.03 -12.47 -7.38
C ILE A 385 4.65 -12.51 -5.98
N ILE A 386 5.34 -11.44 -5.56
CA ILE A 386 5.97 -11.34 -4.24
C ILE A 386 4.99 -10.90 -3.15
N GLY A 387 3.79 -10.48 -3.53
CA GLY A 387 2.82 -9.78 -2.69
C GLY A 387 2.27 -10.60 -1.52
N VAL A 388 2.45 -11.93 -1.51
CA VAL A 388 2.07 -12.75 -0.35
C VAL A 388 2.82 -12.30 0.90
N ILE A 389 4.12 -12.05 0.79
CA ILE A 389 4.97 -11.64 1.90
C ILE A 389 5.02 -10.11 1.99
N GLN A 390 5.27 -9.43 0.86
CA GLN A 390 5.45 -7.99 0.80
C GLN A 390 4.23 -7.25 1.39
N ASP A 391 3.02 -7.52 0.92
CA ASP A 391 1.80 -6.84 1.35
C ASP A 391 1.38 -7.23 2.79
N SER A 392 1.74 -8.44 3.25
CA SER A 392 1.56 -8.84 4.65
C SER A 392 2.44 -8.01 5.59
N VAL A 393 3.73 -7.84 5.26
CA VAL A 393 4.66 -7.01 6.06
C VAL A 393 4.28 -5.53 5.95
N GLU A 394 3.94 -5.05 4.75
CA GLU A 394 3.44 -3.70 4.51
C GLU A 394 2.25 -3.37 5.43
N THR A 395 1.23 -4.22 5.42
CA THR A 395 0.03 -4.00 6.22
C THR A 395 0.30 -4.09 7.72
N ALA A 396 1.17 -5.02 8.14
CA ALA A 396 1.60 -5.11 9.53
C ALA A 396 2.27 -3.82 10.02
N LEU A 397 3.14 -3.24 9.19
CA LEU A 397 3.82 -1.99 9.47
C LEU A 397 2.84 -0.81 9.53
N ASN A 398 2.02 -0.64 8.51
CA ASN A 398 1.03 0.44 8.43
C ASN A 398 0.11 0.42 9.65
N SER A 399 -0.52 -0.72 9.91
CA SER A 399 -1.53 -0.84 10.97
C SER A 399 -0.95 -0.77 12.38
N SER A 400 0.23 -1.34 12.64
CA SER A 400 0.89 -1.15 13.94
C SER A 400 1.34 0.29 14.15
N GLY A 401 1.75 0.97 13.08
CA GLY A 401 2.09 2.40 13.05
C GLY A 401 0.90 3.28 13.46
N ASP A 402 -0.32 2.94 13.05
CA ASP A 402 -1.53 3.65 13.45
C ASP A 402 -1.65 3.74 14.97
N ALA A 403 -1.53 2.60 15.65
CA ALA A 403 -1.60 2.53 17.10
C ALA A 403 -0.39 3.20 17.79
N MET A 404 0.82 3.01 17.24
CA MET A 404 2.06 3.62 17.77
C MET A 404 1.96 5.14 17.79
N PHE A 405 1.59 5.75 16.66
CA PHE A 405 1.60 7.21 16.55
C PHE A 405 0.36 7.86 17.16
N THR A 406 -0.79 7.19 17.17
CA THR A 406 -1.95 7.62 17.98
C THR A 406 -1.56 7.70 19.45
N ALA A 407 -0.96 6.64 19.99
CA ALA A 407 -0.52 6.62 21.38
C ALA A 407 0.59 7.67 21.63
N THR A 408 1.55 7.79 20.72
CA THR A 408 2.65 8.76 20.86
C THR A 408 2.13 10.20 20.94
N ALA A 409 1.20 10.58 20.07
CA ALA A 409 0.66 11.95 20.07
C ALA A 409 -0.09 12.28 21.36
N GLU A 410 -0.83 11.34 21.92
CA GLU A 410 -1.52 11.54 23.19
C GLU A 410 -0.57 11.51 24.39
N PHE A 411 0.40 10.59 24.40
CA PHE A 411 1.42 10.55 25.44
C PHE A 411 2.32 11.80 25.45
N MET A 412 2.48 12.50 24.34
CA MET A 412 3.11 13.82 24.32
C MET A 412 2.31 14.84 25.14
N GLU A 413 0.98 14.79 25.11
CA GLU A 413 0.13 15.66 25.94
C GLU A 413 0.17 15.23 27.41
N TRP A 414 0.11 13.93 27.70
CA TRP A 414 0.25 13.42 29.05
C TRP A 414 1.56 13.87 29.72
N ARG A 415 2.66 13.80 28.95
CA ARG A 415 3.96 14.27 29.43
C ARG A 415 3.94 15.75 29.78
N LYS A 416 3.29 16.59 28.95
CA LYS A 416 3.15 18.03 29.26
C LYS A 416 2.34 18.30 30.53
N GLN A 417 1.36 17.42 30.81
CA GLN A 417 0.51 17.48 31.99
C GLN A 417 1.15 16.82 33.21
N GLY A 418 2.37 16.29 33.13
CA GLY A 418 3.03 15.55 34.21
C GLY A 418 2.41 14.17 34.48
N LYS A 419 1.51 13.68 33.63
CA LYS A 419 0.91 12.34 33.78
C LYS A 419 1.92 11.23 33.50
N PRO A 420 1.87 10.10 34.24
CA PRO A 420 2.76 8.98 34.04
C PRO A 420 2.48 8.30 32.68
N LEU A 421 3.55 7.90 31.98
CA LEU A 421 3.47 7.14 30.73
C LEU A 421 3.63 5.65 31.04
N TYR A 422 2.66 4.83 30.62
CA TYR A 422 2.71 3.38 30.69
C TYR A 422 2.39 2.75 29.34
N PHE A 423 3.27 1.86 28.90
CA PHE A 423 3.21 1.22 27.57
C PHE A 423 2.74 -0.24 27.66
N THR A 424 2.71 -0.81 28.86
CA THR A 424 2.30 -2.20 29.13
C THR A 424 1.28 -2.26 30.24
N LYS A 425 0.42 -3.30 30.26
CA LYS A 425 -0.54 -3.55 31.34
C LYS A 425 0.14 -3.56 32.72
N LYS A 426 1.30 -4.24 32.82
CA LYS A 426 2.08 -4.32 34.06
C LYS A 426 2.52 -2.94 34.57
N GLN A 427 2.95 -2.04 33.65
CA GLN A 427 3.33 -0.67 34.04
C GLN A 427 2.13 0.13 34.53
N LYS A 428 0.95 -0.04 33.90
CA LYS A 428 -0.30 0.60 34.31
C LYS A 428 -0.71 0.16 35.72
N GLU A 429 -0.76 -1.15 35.98
CA GLU A 429 -1.11 -1.73 37.29
C GLU A 429 -0.15 -1.30 38.38
N LEU A 430 1.17 -1.20 38.09
CA LEU A 430 2.15 -0.70 39.06
C LEU A 430 1.96 0.77 39.35
N ALA A 431 1.62 1.61 38.37
CA ALA A 431 1.34 3.02 38.56
C ALA A 431 0.06 3.23 39.37
N GLU A 432 -1.00 2.47 39.13
CA GLU A 432 -2.25 2.51 39.88
C GLU A 432 -2.05 2.11 41.34
N LYS A 433 -1.27 1.06 41.62
CA LYS A 433 -0.92 0.62 42.97
C LYS A 433 -0.11 1.67 43.74
N SER A 434 0.86 2.33 43.08
CA SER A 434 1.68 3.37 43.72
C SER A 434 0.87 4.60 44.07
N VAL A 435 -0.14 4.97 43.28
CA VAL A 435 -1.05 6.08 43.61
C VAL A 435 -1.99 5.71 44.76
N ALA A 436 -2.51 4.48 44.78
CA ALA A 436 -3.36 4.00 45.89
C ALA A 436 -2.63 4.02 47.24
N THR A 437 -1.36 3.61 47.27
CA THR A 437 -0.54 3.62 48.50
C THR A 437 -0.24 5.03 48.99
N GLN A 438 -0.10 6.03 48.10
CA GLN A 438 0.13 7.43 48.47
C GLN A 438 -1.12 8.16 48.96
N VAL A 439 -2.31 7.62 48.73
CA VAL A 439 -3.59 8.17 49.19
C VAL A 439 -3.97 7.57 50.56
N GLU A 440 -3.38 6.44 50.96
CA GLU A 440 -3.58 5.78 52.25
C GLU A 440 -2.57 6.22 53.31
N GLU A 441 -1.49 6.90 52.94
CA GLU A 441 -0.56 7.61 53.84
C GLU A 441 -0.96 9.11 54.02
#